data_6f2c96015d2ee42e2977a77b38881391
#
_entry.id   6f2c96015d2ee42e2977a77b38881391
#
_cell.length_a   1.000
_cell.length_b   1.000
_cell.length_c   1.000
_cell.angle_alpha   90.00
_cell.angle_beta   90.00
_cell.angle_gamma   90.00
#
_symmetry.space_group_name_H-M   'P 1'
#
loop_
_entity.id
_entity.type
_entity.pdbx_description
1 polymer ?
#
loop_
_entity_poly.entity_id
_entity_poly.type
_entity_poly.pdbx_seq_one_letter_code
_entity_poly.pdbx_strand_id
1 'polypeptide(L)'
;EQLLMVDALKRASAKRITAVLPFYPYSRQDKKALPREPISARLISDMYVAAGVDRMVSIDLHTQQIQGFVDQPFDHLTAMPLFVDYFKEIVDGPISIISPDAGGVKRATIFAKHLEAYVGFVHKKRDPKVHNEVKSFTVIGEVEDRHAILLDDIIDTGGTIAAASRILKERGALSVNVAATHGIFSEGSVEKLHDAPVDKIVVTDTLLQNGNPDKIGNVEVLSVSPIIANALTSIFTDDSVSALFMGENVL
;
A
#
# COMPACT_ATOMS: atom_id res chain seq x y z
N GLU A 1 21.62 3.57 -6.05
CA GLU A 1 21.83 3.43 -7.51
C GLU A 1 21.04 4.49 -8.29
N GLN A 2 19.73 4.66 -8.07
CA GLN A 2 18.86 5.55 -8.84
C GLN A 2 19.35 7.02 -8.86
N LEU A 3 19.84 7.57 -7.75
CA LEU A 3 20.42 8.92 -7.71
C LEU A 3 21.65 9.07 -8.61
N LEU A 4 22.48 8.03 -8.71
CA LEU A 4 23.63 8.01 -9.63
C LEU A 4 23.17 7.99 -11.09
N MET A 5 22.09 7.26 -11.39
CA MET A 5 21.50 7.25 -12.74
C MET A 5 20.96 8.63 -13.10
N VAL A 6 20.28 9.31 -12.17
CA VAL A 6 19.76 10.67 -12.34
C VAL A 6 20.90 11.65 -12.62
N ASP A 7 22.00 11.64 -11.83
CA ASP A 7 23.17 12.50 -12.07
C ASP A 7 23.81 12.23 -13.44
N ALA A 8 23.93 10.96 -13.82
CA ALA A 8 24.44 10.59 -15.15
C ALA A 8 23.57 11.13 -16.28
N LEU A 9 22.25 11.00 -16.18
CA LEU A 9 21.29 11.53 -17.17
C LEU A 9 21.35 13.06 -17.26
N LYS A 10 21.46 13.75 -16.11
CA LYS A 10 21.64 15.20 -16.06
C LYS A 10 22.93 15.63 -16.78
N ARG A 11 24.05 14.94 -16.56
CA ARG A 11 25.34 15.20 -17.23
C ARG A 11 25.26 14.87 -18.74
N ALA A 12 24.44 13.90 -19.12
CA ALA A 12 24.17 13.57 -20.53
C ALA A 12 23.19 14.54 -21.20
N SER A 13 22.80 15.63 -20.53
CA SER A 13 21.91 16.66 -21.05
C SER A 13 20.48 16.12 -21.37
N ALA A 14 19.99 15.18 -20.56
CA ALA A 14 18.60 14.76 -20.68
C ALA A 14 17.65 15.96 -20.54
N LYS A 15 16.67 16.07 -21.43
CA LYS A 15 15.73 17.19 -21.45
C LYS A 15 14.78 17.18 -20.24
N ARG A 16 14.42 15.98 -19.78
CA ARG A 16 13.50 15.75 -18.63
C ARG A 16 13.85 14.42 -17.99
N ILE A 17 13.90 14.40 -16.68
CA ILE A 17 14.20 13.21 -15.87
C ILE A 17 13.02 12.94 -14.95
N THR A 18 12.32 11.83 -15.18
CA THR A 18 11.22 11.36 -14.33
C THR A 18 11.71 10.19 -13.48
N ALA A 19 11.69 10.34 -12.15
CA ALA A 19 11.98 9.25 -11.24
C ALA A 19 10.71 8.44 -10.97
N VAL A 20 10.70 7.19 -11.40
CA VAL A 20 9.61 6.25 -11.10
C VAL A 20 10.01 5.43 -9.88
N LEU A 21 9.26 5.60 -8.80
CA LEU A 21 9.46 4.99 -7.49
C LEU A 21 8.20 4.19 -7.16
N PRO A 22 8.01 2.96 -7.69
CA PRO A 22 6.80 2.19 -7.43
C PRO A 22 6.51 2.07 -5.94
N PHE A 23 7.54 1.81 -5.13
CA PHE A 23 7.54 1.98 -3.68
C PHE A 23 8.37 3.21 -3.30
N TYR A 24 7.76 4.14 -2.55
CA TYR A 24 8.46 5.32 -2.05
C TYR A 24 9.19 4.99 -0.73
N PRO A 25 10.53 5.04 -0.70
CA PRO A 25 11.28 4.65 0.49
C PRO A 25 11.02 5.61 1.65
N TYR A 26 10.97 5.07 2.87
CA TYR A 26 10.69 5.80 4.11
C TYR A 26 9.32 6.52 4.14
N SER A 27 8.35 6.12 3.31
CA SER A 27 7.01 6.74 3.28
C SER A 27 6.30 6.77 4.64
N ARG A 28 6.62 5.84 5.55
CA ARG A 28 6.09 5.78 6.92
C ARG A 28 6.73 6.79 7.88
N GLN A 29 7.81 7.48 7.46
CA GLN A 29 8.52 8.52 8.23
C GLN A 29 8.27 9.90 7.62
N ASP A 30 6.99 10.23 7.42
CA ASP A 30 6.48 11.47 6.84
C ASP A 30 6.33 12.61 7.84
N LYS A 31 6.45 12.29 9.13
CA LYS A 31 6.37 13.21 10.26
C LYS A 31 7.23 12.70 11.43
N LYS A 32 7.49 13.58 12.38
CA LYS A 32 8.15 13.21 13.63
C LYS A 32 7.15 12.54 14.59
N ALA A 33 7.48 11.37 15.09
CA ALA A 33 6.76 10.71 16.18
C ALA A 33 7.33 11.15 17.56
N LEU A 34 8.65 11.38 17.63
CA LEU A 34 9.36 11.86 18.82
C LEU A 34 10.15 13.14 18.48
N PRO A 35 10.51 13.96 19.51
CA PRO A 35 11.37 15.11 19.32
C PRO A 35 12.72 14.73 18.69
N ARG A 36 13.23 15.55 17.77
CA ARG A 36 14.51 15.40 17.07
C ARG A 36 14.64 14.23 16.11
N GLU A 37 13.55 13.51 15.83
CA GLU A 37 13.53 12.51 14.76
C GLU A 37 13.65 13.17 13.38
N PRO A 38 14.24 12.47 12.38
CA PRO A 38 14.23 12.92 11.02
C PRO A 38 12.82 12.79 10.40
N ILE A 39 12.58 13.55 9.35
CA ILE A 39 11.47 13.32 8.41
C ILE A 39 12.10 12.70 7.16
N SER A 40 12.33 11.38 7.21
CA SER A 40 13.12 10.68 6.20
C SER A 40 12.46 10.71 4.82
N ALA A 41 11.13 10.69 4.75
CA ALA A 41 10.42 10.84 3.49
C ALA A 41 10.74 12.20 2.80
N ARG A 42 10.82 13.29 3.57
CA ARG A 42 11.23 14.59 3.05
C ARG A 42 12.69 14.58 2.57
N LEU A 43 13.60 14.01 3.35
CA LEU A 43 15.00 13.90 2.98
C LEU A 43 15.17 13.19 1.63
N ILE A 44 14.45 12.09 1.42
CA ILE A 44 14.47 11.37 0.14
C ILE A 44 14.02 12.26 -1.01
N SER A 45 12.93 13.00 -0.85
CA SER A 45 12.46 13.95 -1.86
C SER A 45 13.53 14.99 -2.20
N ASP A 46 14.14 15.60 -1.18
CA ASP A 46 15.20 16.61 -1.35
C ASP A 46 16.43 16.04 -2.09
N MET A 47 16.81 14.80 -1.82
CA MET A 47 17.91 14.12 -2.52
C MET A 47 17.64 13.93 -4.01
N TYR A 48 16.41 13.51 -4.40
CA TYR A 48 16.02 13.37 -5.80
C TYR A 48 16.03 14.71 -6.53
N VAL A 49 15.48 15.76 -5.90
CA VAL A 49 15.50 17.12 -6.45
C VAL A 49 16.93 17.63 -6.62
N ALA A 50 17.79 17.47 -5.61
CA ALA A 50 19.20 17.86 -5.67
C ALA A 50 19.97 17.12 -6.77
N ALA A 51 19.67 15.84 -7.00
CA ALA A 51 20.25 15.06 -8.08
C ALA A 51 19.83 15.56 -9.48
N GLY A 52 18.65 16.18 -9.60
CA GLY A 52 18.17 16.78 -10.85
C GLY A 52 16.93 16.13 -11.44
N VAL A 53 16.08 15.54 -10.61
CA VAL A 53 14.77 15.00 -11.03
C VAL A 53 13.80 16.15 -11.28
N ASP A 54 13.11 16.11 -12.43
CA ASP A 54 12.09 17.09 -12.82
C ASP A 54 10.67 16.67 -12.40
N ARG A 55 10.43 15.36 -12.21
CA ARG A 55 9.12 14.78 -11.86
C ARG A 55 9.32 13.47 -11.11
N MET A 56 8.45 13.20 -10.15
CA MET A 56 8.38 11.91 -9.47
C MET A 56 7.05 11.21 -9.73
N VAL A 57 7.07 9.88 -9.77
CA VAL A 57 5.89 9.01 -9.89
C VAL A 57 6.01 7.92 -8.85
N SER A 58 4.96 7.69 -8.06
CA SER A 58 4.91 6.61 -7.08
C SER A 58 3.52 5.99 -7.01
N ILE A 59 3.41 4.78 -6.43
CA ILE A 59 2.14 4.08 -6.28
C ILE A 59 1.82 3.98 -4.79
N ASP A 60 0.57 4.24 -4.42
CA ASP A 60 0.00 4.11 -3.07
C ASP A 60 0.95 4.58 -1.96
N LEU A 61 1.23 5.87 -1.94
CA LEU A 61 1.99 6.51 -0.87
C LEU A 61 1.31 6.23 0.48
N HIS A 62 2.10 5.95 1.51
CA HIS A 62 1.58 5.75 2.86
C HIS A 62 0.76 6.97 3.35
N THR A 63 1.18 8.16 2.95
CA THR A 63 0.46 9.40 3.21
C THR A 63 0.55 10.34 2.02
N GLN A 64 -0.56 11.01 1.69
CA GLN A 64 -0.64 11.92 0.54
C GLN A 64 0.22 13.17 0.66
N GLN A 65 0.49 13.64 1.89
CA GLN A 65 1.27 14.84 2.14
C GLN A 65 2.71 14.75 1.62
N ILE A 66 3.23 13.55 1.34
CA ILE A 66 4.55 13.36 0.73
C ILE A 66 4.65 14.10 -0.62
N GLN A 67 3.56 14.16 -1.39
CA GLN A 67 3.51 14.91 -2.65
C GLN A 67 3.84 16.41 -2.46
N GLY A 68 3.52 16.97 -1.30
CA GLY A 68 3.81 18.36 -0.96
C GLY A 68 5.22 18.60 -0.40
N PHE A 69 6.09 17.59 -0.38
CA PHE A 69 7.47 17.77 0.09
C PHE A 69 8.40 18.40 -0.95
N VAL A 70 7.97 18.48 -2.19
CA VAL A 70 8.72 19.04 -3.31
C VAL A 70 7.85 19.98 -4.13
N ASP A 71 8.48 20.91 -4.83
CA ASP A 71 7.80 21.83 -5.74
C ASP A 71 7.63 21.22 -7.15
N GLN A 72 8.40 20.16 -7.46
CA GLN A 72 8.31 19.44 -8.73
C GLN A 72 7.01 18.63 -8.79
N PRO A 73 6.45 18.40 -9.99
CA PRO A 73 5.32 17.51 -10.18
C PRO A 73 5.56 16.13 -9.55
N PHE A 74 4.59 15.68 -8.76
CA PHE A 74 4.59 14.37 -8.14
C PHE A 74 3.27 13.66 -8.46
N ASP A 75 3.33 12.60 -9.27
CA ASP A 75 2.16 11.79 -9.62
C ASP A 75 2.02 10.63 -8.64
N HIS A 76 0.93 10.62 -7.91
CA HIS A 76 0.56 9.56 -6.99
C HIS A 76 -0.47 8.65 -7.68
N LEU A 77 -0.02 7.47 -8.10
CA LEU A 77 -0.83 6.43 -8.73
C LEU A 77 -1.43 5.51 -7.67
N THR A 78 -2.41 4.68 -8.04
CA THR A 78 -2.98 3.66 -7.16
C THR A 78 -3.09 2.31 -7.83
N ALA A 79 -2.82 1.23 -7.08
CA ALA A 79 -3.04 -0.16 -7.49
C ALA A 79 -4.47 -0.65 -7.22
N MET A 80 -5.34 0.18 -6.65
CA MET A 80 -6.71 -0.18 -6.28
C MET A 80 -7.49 -0.87 -7.43
N PRO A 81 -7.46 -0.39 -8.68
CA PRO A 81 -8.18 -1.06 -9.78
C PRO A 81 -7.76 -2.52 -9.98
N LEU A 82 -6.45 -2.83 -9.85
CA LEU A 82 -5.96 -4.21 -9.96
C LEU A 82 -6.58 -5.12 -8.91
N PHE A 83 -6.65 -4.66 -7.66
CA PHE A 83 -7.25 -5.42 -6.58
C PHE A 83 -8.76 -5.57 -6.75
N VAL A 84 -9.45 -4.52 -7.21
CA VAL A 84 -10.90 -4.58 -7.50
C VAL A 84 -11.19 -5.65 -8.53
N ASP A 85 -10.47 -5.64 -9.65
CA ASP A 85 -10.67 -6.60 -10.73
C ASP A 85 -10.36 -8.03 -10.25
N TYR A 86 -9.25 -8.21 -9.54
CA TYR A 86 -8.85 -9.49 -9.00
C TYR A 86 -9.91 -10.08 -8.04
N PHE A 87 -10.40 -9.29 -7.07
CA PHE A 87 -11.35 -9.80 -6.09
C PHE A 87 -12.75 -9.99 -6.67
N LYS A 88 -13.15 -9.25 -7.68
CA LYS A 88 -14.40 -9.53 -8.45
C LYS A 88 -14.37 -10.89 -9.13
N GLU A 89 -13.20 -11.35 -9.55
CA GLU A 89 -13.02 -12.63 -10.22
C GLU A 89 -13.04 -13.82 -9.25
N ILE A 90 -12.42 -13.68 -8.07
CA ILE A 90 -12.17 -14.80 -7.16
C ILE A 90 -13.14 -14.93 -5.99
N VAL A 91 -13.94 -13.88 -5.67
CA VAL A 91 -14.87 -13.89 -4.54
C VAL A 91 -16.29 -13.86 -5.05
N ASP A 92 -17.05 -14.90 -4.71
CA ASP A 92 -18.50 -14.97 -4.97
C ASP A 92 -19.25 -14.92 -3.65
N GLY A 93 -20.10 -13.89 -3.48
CA GLY A 93 -20.90 -13.68 -2.28
C GLY A 93 -20.67 -12.34 -1.57
N PRO A 94 -21.22 -12.17 -0.36
CA PRO A 94 -21.15 -10.92 0.37
C PRO A 94 -19.72 -10.63 0.87
N ILE A 95 -19.24 -9.41 0.63
CA ILE A 95 -17.89 -8.97 0.95
C ILE A 95 -17.90 -7.93 2.08
N SER A 96 -16.90 -7.99 2.95
CA SER A 96 -16.55 -6.92 3.90
C SER A 96 -15.11 -6.50 3.71
N ILE A 97 -14.90 -5.22 3.46
CA ILE A 97 -13.57 -4.61 3.39
C ILE A 97 -13.17 -4.13 4.78
N ILE A 98 -12.09 -4.66 5.29
CA ILE A 98 -11.63 -4.41 6.66
C ILE A 98 -10.30 -3.66 6.63
N SER A 99 -10.28 -2.45 7.19
CA SER A 99 -9.01 -1.77 7.44
C SER A 99 -8.33 -2.33 8.69
N PRO A 100 -7.02 -2.61 8.69
CA PRO A 100 -6.30 -3.11 9.86
C PRO A 100 -6.17 -2.07 10.99
N ASP A 101 -6.55 -0.82 10.73
CA ASP A 101 -6.64 0.25 11.74
C ASP A 101 -7.60 1.37 11.29
N ALA A 102 -7.81 2.38 12.16
CA ALA A 102 -8.70 3.50 11.86
C ALA A 102 -8.17 4.44 10.75
N GLY A 103 -6.86 4.45 10.51
CA GLY A 103 -6.23 5.33 9.50
C GLY A 103 -6.58 4.95 8.07
N GLY A 104 -6.74 3.66 7.78
CA GLY A 104 -7.05 3.14 6.45
C GLY A 104 -8.55 3.10 6.11
N VAL A 105 -9.46 3.54 7.00
CA VAL A 105 -10.92 3.45 6.78
C VAL A 105 -11.37 4.19 5.53
N LYS A 106 -10.78 5.34 5.22
CA LYS A 106 -11.11 6.09 4.00
C LYS A 106 -10.80 5.28 2.74
N ARG A 107 -9.62 4.65 2.68
CA ARG A 107 -9.22 3.75 1.58
C ARG A 107 -10.17 2.56 1.46
N ALA A 108 -10.46 1.91 2.59
CA ALA A 108 -11.40 0.79 2.65
C ALA A 108 -12.80 1.19 2.16
N THR A 109 -13.27 2.39 2.46
CA THR A 109 -14.57 2.89 2.00
C THR A 109 -14.61 3.07 0.48
N ILE A 110 -13.54 3.60 -0.11
CA ILE A 110 -13.47 3.77 -1.57
C ILE A 110 -13.43 2.38 -2.24
N PHE A 111 -12.62 1.48 -1.74
CA PHE A 111 -12.51 0.12 -2.27
C PHE A 111 -13.85 -0.63 -2.19
N ALA A 112 -14.55 -0.51 -1.06
CA ALA A 112 -15.84 -1.15 -0.83
C ALA A 112 -16.92 -0.71 -1.83
N LYS A 113 -16.91 0.56 -2.28
CA LYS A 113 -17.85 1.06 -3.30
C LYS A 113 -17.75 0.30 -4.62
N HIS A 114 -16.52 -0.08 -5.03
CA HIS A 114 -16.29 -0.81 -6.27
C HIS A 114 -16.70 -2.28 -6.21
N LEU A 115 -16.82 -2.84 -5.00
CA LEU A 115 -17.18 -4.23 -4.74
C LEU A 115 -18.57 -4.37 -4.13
N GLU A 116 -19.31 -3.27 -3.98
CA GLU A 116 -20.63 -3.24 -3.30
C GLU A 116 -20.57 -3.88 -1.90
N ALA A 117 -19.45 -3.65 -1.20
CA ALA A 117 -19.11 -4.33 0.04
C ALA A 117 -19.38 -3.47 1.28
N TYR A 118 -19.49 -4.13 2.43
CA TYR A 118 -19.52 -3.47 3.73
C TYR A 118 -18.12 -3.02 4.14
N VAL A 119 -18.05 -2.02 5.04
CA VAL A 119 -16.77 -1.49 5.55
C VAL A 119 -16.67 -1.74 7.03
N GLY A 120 -15.50 -2.19 7.45
CA GLY A 120 -15.15 -2.33 8.85
C GLY A 120 -13.68 -1.97 9.11
N PHE A 121 -13.31 -1.97 10.36
CA PHE A 121 -11.91 -1.79 10.75
C PHE A 121 -11.58 -2.50 12.05
N VAL A 122 -10.30 -2.80 12.25
CA VAL A 122 -9.78 -3.38 13.48
C VAL A 122 -9.37 -2.26 14.44
N HIS A 123 -10.06 -2.18 15.55
CA HIS A 123 -9.70 -1.27 16.64
C HIS A 123 -8.69 -1.94 17.59
N LYS A 124 -7.51 -1.30 17.72
CA LYS A 124 -6.42 -1.75 18.61
C LYS A 124 -6.51 -1.01 19.95
N LYS A 125 -6.87 -1.69 21.01
CA LYS A 125 -6.84 -1.12 22.35
C LYS A 125 -5.43 -1.29 22.93
N ARG A 126 -4.72 -0.19 23.10
CA ARG A 126 -3.38 -0.18 23.72
C ARG A 126 -3.50 -0.06 25.24
N ASP A 127 -2.55 -0.66 25.99
CA ASP A 127 -2.44 -0.42 27.40
C ASP A 127 -1.81 0.96 27.62
N PRO A 128 -2.50 1.90 28.31
CA PRO A 128 -1.92 3.22 28.59
C PRO A 128 -0.71 3.16 29.53
N LYS A 129 -0.48 2.02 30.21
CA LYS A 129 0.62 1.84 31.17
C LYS A 129 1.87 1.17 30.60
N VAL A 130 1.76 0.51 29.44
CA VAL A 130 2.87 -0.20 28.80
C VAL A 130 3.03 0.29 27.38
N HIS A 131 4.17 0.88 27.07
CA HIS A 131 4.46 1.43 25.73
C HIS A 131 4.48 0.31 24.69
N ASN A 132 3.66 0.44 23.66
CA ASN A 132 3.57 -0.47 22.49
C ASN A 132 2.94 -1.86 22.73
N GLU A 133 2.35 -2.17 23.88
CA GLU A 133 1.64 -3.42 24.08
C GLU A 133 0.16 -3.29 23.68
N VAL A 134 -0.28 -4.12 22.71
CA VAL A 134 -1.68 -4.18 22.29
C VAL A 134 -2.41 -5.17 23.18
N LYS A 135 -3.36 -4.68 24.00
CA LYS A 135 -4.13 -5.51 24.94
C LYS A 135 -5.21 -6.35 24.26
N SER A 136 -5.85 -5.80 23.26
CA SER A 136 -6.93 -6.49 22.55
C SER A 136 -7.19 -5.85 21.19
N PHE A 137 -7.72 -6.66 20.30
CA PHE A 137 -8.22 -6.23 19.00
C PHE A 137 -9.74 -6.41 19.02
N THR A 138 -10.46 -5.48 18.44
CA THR A 138 -11.91 -5.57 18.25
C THR A 138 -12.24 -5.18 16.82
N VAL A 139 -13.02 -5.99 16.12
CA VAL A 139 -13.52 -5.65 14.79
C VAL A 139 -14.80 -4.84 14.93
N ILE A 140 -14.87 -3.71 14.26
CA ILE A 140 -16.05 -2.86 14.08
C ILE A 140 -16.49 -3.01 12.65
N GLY A 141 -17.74 -3.42 12.44
CA GLY A 141 -18.31 -3.71 11.12
C GLY A 141 -18.86 -5.14 11.04
N GLU A 142 -19.54 -5.44 9.94
CA GLU A 142 -20.17 -6.72 9.67
C GLU A 142 -19.17 -7.69 9.06
N VAL A 143 -19.02 -8.88 9.65
CA VAL A 143 -18.03 -9.90 9.24
C VAL A 143 -18.65 -11.28 9.12
N GLU A 144 -19.63 -11.61 9.97
CA GLU A 144 -20.30 -12.92 10.01
C GLU A 144 -20.92 -13.23 8.64
N ASP A 145 -20.71 -14.46 8.17
CA ASP A 145 -21.17 -14.96 6.88
C ASP A 145 -20.74 -14.14 5.66
N ARG A 146 -19.55 -13.49 5.73
CA ARG A 146 -18.97 -12.66 4.66
C ARG A 146 -17.54 -13.05 4.34
N HIS A 147 -17.13 -12.77 3.10
CA HIS A 147 -15.72 -12.81 2.70
C HIS A 147 -15.03 -11.53 3.14
N ALA A 148 -14.14 -11.63 4.12
CA ALA A 148 -13.38 -10.47 4.61
C ALA A 148 -12.14 -10.23 3.73
N ILE A 149 -11.93 -8.97 3.33
CA ILE A 149 -10.72 -8.51 2.65
C ILE A 149 -10.05 -7.46 3.54
N LEU A 150 -8.92 -7.82 4.15
CA LEU A 150 -8.05 -6.89 4.86
C LEU A 150 -7.30 -6.04 3.84
N LEU A 151 -7.51 -4.72 3.86
CA LEU A 151 -6.90 -3.78 2.91
C LEU A 151 -5.90 -2.87 3.61
N ASP A 152 -4.63 -2.94 3.19
CA ASP A 152 -3.56 -2.06 3.68
C ASP A 152 -2.74 -1.50 2.50
N ASP A 153 -1.80 -0.58 2.74
CA ASP A 153 -0.82 -0.16 1.76
C ASP A 153 0.45 -1.02 1.82
N ILE A 154 0.84 -1.45 3.01
CA ILE A 154 2.12 -2.14 3.26
C ILE A 154 1.92 -3.36 4.14
N ILE A 155 2.45 -4.51 3.70
CA ILE A 155 2.71 -5.66 4.57
C ILE A 155 4.19 -5.67 4.90
N ASP A 156 4.54 -5.39 6.16
CA ASP A 156 5.92 -5.36 6.64
C ASP A 156 6.22 -6.63 7.49
N THR A 157 6.02 -6.57 8.80
CA THR A 157 6.28 -7.69 9.72
C THR A 157 5.18 -8.76 9.75
N GLY A 158 4.04 -8.51 9.12
CA GLY A 158 2.89 -9.42 9.06
C GLY A 158 2.09 -9.53 10.36
N GLY A 159 2.57 -9.00 11.48
CA GLY A 159 1.94 -9.18 12.79
C GLY A 159 0.51 -8.62 12.89
N THR A 160 0.25 -7.47 12.31
CA THR A 160 -1.11 -6.87 12.27
C THR A 160 -2.07 -7.73 11.46
N ILE A 161 -1.63 -8.21 10.30
CA ILE A 161 -2.43 -9.06 9.41
C ILE A 161 -2.76 -10.38 10.10
N ALA A 162 -1.75 -11.05 10.69
CA ALA A 162 -1.95 -12.31 11.41
C ALA A 162 -2.89 -12.18 12.61
N ALA A 163 -2.82 -11.09 13.36
CA ALA A 163 -3.73 -10.85 14.49
C ALA A 163 -5.16 -10.54 14.01
N ALA A 164 -5.30 -9.69 12.98
CA ALA A 164 -6.59 -9.33 12.42
C ALA A 164 -7.29 -10.55 11.80
N SER A 165 -6.56 -11.40 11.05
CA SER A 165 -7.14 -12.58 10.41
C SER A 165 -7.73 -13.58 11.41
N ARG A 166 -7.07 -13.81 12.55
CA ARG A 166 -7.61 -14.68 13.62
C ARG A 166 -8.95 -14.18 14.13
N ILE A 167 -9.03 -12.89 14.43
CA ILE A 167 -10.27 -12.28 14.94
C ILE A 167 -11.39 -12.31 13.91
N LEU A 168 -11.07 -12.09 12.63
CA LEU A 168 -12.07 -12.17 11.57
C LEU A 168 -12.63 -13.59 11.44
N LYS A 169 -11.80 -14.62 11.52
CA LYS A 169 -12.25 -16.03 11.54
C LYS A 169 -13.09 -16.33 12.79
N GLU A 170 -12.66 -15.86 13.99
CA GLU A 170 -13.43 -15.99 15.23
C GLU A 170 -14.80 -15.29 15.17
N ARG A 171 -14.92 -14.24 14.34
CA ARG A 171 -16.16 -13.49 14.10
C ARG A 171 -17.01 -14.06 12.99
N GLY A 172 -16.71 -15.24 12.47
CA GLY A 172 -17.52 -15.96 11.50
C GLY A 172 -17.28 -15.55 10.05
N ALA A 173 -16.10 -14.98 9.70
CA ALA A 173 -15.75 -14.72 8.31
C ALA A 173 -15.66 -16.04 7.53
N LEU A 174 -16.32 -16.13 6.37
CA LEU A 174 -16.26 -17.27 5.45
C LEU A 174 -14.83 -17.48 4.94
N SER A 175 -14.21 -16.40 4.49
CA SER A 175 -12.79 -16.36 4.14
C SER A 175 -12.16 -15.07 4.63
N VAL A 176 -10.81 -15.09 4.78
CA VAL A 176 -10.01 -13.91 5.07
C VAL A 176 -8.96 -13.76 3.99
N ASN A 177 -9.12 -12.75 3.16
CA ASN A 177 -8.17 -12.37 2.13
C ASN A 177 -7.44 -11.09 2.56
N VAL A 178 -6.27 -10.84 1.99
CA VAL A 178 -5.46 -9.64 2.26
C VAL A 178 -5.09 -9.00 0.94
N ALA A 179 -5.21 -7.68 0.85
CA ALA A 179 -4.70 -6.89 -0.26
C ALA A 179 -3.76 -5.81 0.29
N ALA A 180 -2.55 -5.73 -0.25
CA ALA A 180 -1.64 -4.64 0.05
C ALA A 180 -0.76 -4.33 -1.16
N THR A 181 -0.59 -3.05 -1.46
CA THR A 181 0.22 -2.65 -2.61
C THR A 181 1.68 -3.07 -2.45
N HIS A 182 2.24 -2.89 -1.25
CA HIS A 182 3.66 -3.12 -1.02
C HIS A 182 3.91 -4.30 -0.07
N GLY A 183 4.34 -5.44 -0.62
CA GLY A 183 4.81 -6.57 0.17
C GLY A 183 6.30 -6.40 0.52
N ILE A 184 6.60 -5.79 1.67
CA ILE A 184 8.00 -5.69 2.15
C ILE A 184 8.47 -7.03 2.66
N PHE A 185 7.63 -7.74 3.42
CA PHE A 185 7.93 -9.03 4.02
C PHE A 185 9.28 -9.06 4.73
N SER A 186 9.44 -8.17 5.72
CA SER A 186 10.64 -8.09 6.53
C SER A 186 10.87 -9.38 7.34
N GLU A 187 12.04 -9.52 7.93
CA GLU A 187 12.46 -10.71 8.67
C GLU A 187 11.41 -11.16 9.69
N GLY A 188 11.11 -12.46 9.71
CA GLY A 188 10.10 -13.09 10.55
C GLY A 188 8.65 -12.85 10.13
N SER A 189 8.41 -12.21 8.97
CA SER A 189 7.05 -12.04 8.44
C SER A 189 6.53 -13.30 7.76
N VAL A 190 7.40 -14.04 7.11
CA VAL A 190 7.07 -15.25 6.34
C VAL A 190 6.40 -16.29 7.23
N GLU A 191 7.02 -16.59 8.37
CA GLU A 191 6.51 -17.58 9.34
C GLU A 191 5.16 -17.13 9.90
N LYS A 192 5.04 -15.83 10.27
CA LYS A 192 3.79 -15.29 10.83
C LYS A 192 2.62 -15.33 9.85
N LEU A 193 2.90 -15.06 8.57
CA LEU A 193 1.89 -15.05 7.52
C LEU A 193 1.53 -16.46 7.07
N HIS A 194 2.51 -17.38 7.03
CA HIS A 194 2.29 -18.79 6.76
C HIS A 194 1.35 -19.43 7.81
N ASP A 195 1.54 -19.09 9.10
CA ASP A 195 0.76 -19.62 10.22
C ASP A 195 -0.56 -18.85 10.44
N ALA A 196 -0.80 -17.77 9.71
CA ALA A 196 -2.02 -16.98 9.85
C ALA A 196 -3.19 -17.63 9.11
N PRO A 197 -4.42 -17.57 9.64
CA PRO A 197 -5.61 -18.10 8.98
C PRO A 197 -6.07 -17.17 7.84
N VAL A 198 -5.20 -16.97 6.86
CA VAL A 198 -5.43 -16.16 5.67
C VAL A 198 -5.58 -17.08 4.47
N ASP A 199 -6.66 -16.93 3.72
CA ASP A 199 -6.94 -17.77 2.55
C ASP A 199 -6.10 -17.34 1.34
N LYS A 200 -5.93 -16.02 1.11
CA LYS A 200 -5.11 -15.46 0.04
C LYS A 200 -4.51 -14.12 0.45
N ILE A 201 -3.24 -13.91 0.12
CA ILE A 201 -2.55 -12.62 0.23
C ILE A 201 -2.26 -12.13 -1.18
N VAL A 202 -2.69 -10.93 -1.51
CA VAL A 202 -2.48 -10.31 -2.83
C VAL A 202 -1.64 -9.06 -2.64
N VAL A 203 -0.48 -9.04 -3.28
CA VAL A 203 0.42 -7.88 -3.29
C VAL A 203 0.78 -7.50 -4.72
N THR A 204 1.58 -6.46 -4.90
CA THR A 204 2.06 -6.07 -6.22
C THR A 204 3.58 -6.24 -6.36
N ASP A 205 4.06 -6.18 -7.59
CA ASP A 205 5.48 -6.22 -7.95
C ASP A 205 6.20 -4.86 -7.78
N THR A 206 5.65 -3.94 -6.98
CA THR A 206 6.31 -2.67 -6.60
C THR A 206 7.63 -2.86 -5.86
N LEU A 207 7.81 -4.02 -5.25
CA LEU A 207 9.04 -4.47 -4.57
C LEU A 207 9.42 -5.88 -5.04
N LEU A 208 10.72 -6.14 -5.06
CA LEU A 208 11.24 -7.47 -5.37
C LEU A 208 10.93 -8.45 -4.23
N GLN A 209 10.21 -9.53 -4.52
CA GLN A 209 9.66 -10.44 -3.50
C GLN A 209 10.66 -11.49 -2.96
N ASN A 210 11.81 -11.70 -3.62
CA ASN A 210 12.90 -12.59 -3.18
C ASN A 210 12.47 -14.01 -2.77
N GLY A 211 11.44 -14.57 -3.43
CA GLY A 211 10.89 -15.90 -3.15
C GLY A 211 10.05 -15.98 -1.87
N ASN A 212 9.66 -14.87 -1.27
CA ASN A 212 8.76 -14.86 -0.11
C ASN A 212 7.36 -15.41 -0.43
N PRO A 213 6.74 -15.13 -1.61
CA PRO A 213 5.47 -15.73 -2.00
C PRO A 213 5.45 -17.26 -1.91
N ASP A 214 6.48 -17.92 -2.42
CA ASP A 214 6.57 -19.39 -2.40
C ASP A 214 6.69 -19.93 -0.98
N LYS A 215 7.39 -19.23 -0.10
CA LYS A 215 7.58 -19.63 1.31
C LYS A 215 6.33 -19.44 2.16
N ILE A 216 5.56 -18.38 1.91
CA ILE A 216 4.28 -18.13 2.57
C ILE A 216 3.21 -19.08 2.01
N GLY A 217 3.23 -19.36 0.70
CA GLY A 217 2.45 -20.41 0.03
C GLY A 217 1.11 -19.98 -0.55
N ASN A 218 0.51 -18.89 -0.08
CA ASN A 218 -0.80 -18.39 -0.53
C ASN A 218 -0.76 -16.93 -1.01
N VAL A 219 0.39 -16.49 -1.52
CA VAL A 219 0.61 -15.12 -2.01
C VAL A 219 0.48 -15.06 -3.52
N GLU A 220 -0.28 -14.10 -4.00
CA GLU A 220 -0.41 -13.71 -5.40
C GLU A 220 0.26 -12.36 -5.61
N VAL A 221 1.01 -12.21 -6.72
CA VAL A 221 1.72 -10.96 -7.04
C VAL A 221 1.17 -10.39 -8.34
N LEU A 222 0.49 -9.26 -8.27
CA LEU A 222 -0.07 -8.55 -9.43
C LEU A 222 0.94 -7.54 -9.98
N SER A 223 1.00 -7.43 -11.31
CA SER A 223 1.93 -6.46 -11.93
C SER A 223 1.34 -5.06 -12.01
N VAL A 224 2.09 -4.06 -11.54
CA VAL A 224 1.78 -2.64 -11.71
C VAL A 224 2.30 -2.07 -13.02
N SER A 225 2.97 -2.86 -13.83
CA SER A 225 3.54 -2.41 -15.11
C SER A 225 2.53 -1.70 -16.03
N PRO A 226 1.28 -2.18 -16.18
CA PRO A 226 0.30 -1.47 -17.01
C PRO A 226 -0.06 -0.09 -16.48
N ILE A 227 -0.18 0.06 -15.17
CA ILE A 227 -0.48 1.36 -14.51
C ILE A 227 0.65 2.35 -14.78
N ILE A 228 1.90 1.91 -14.56
CA ILE A 228 3.09 2.74 -14.79
C ILE A 228 3.22 3.12 -16.27
N ALA A 229 3.05 2.16 -17.18
CA ALA A 229 3.15 2.39 -18.62
C ALA A 229 2.13 3.42 -19.09
N ASN A 230 0.86 3.29 -18.66
CA ASN A 230 -0.19 4.24 -19.01
C ASN A 230 0.10 5.65 -18.44
N ALA A 231 0.53 5.74 -17.18
CA ALA A 231 0.89 7.02 -16.57
C ALA A 231 2.07 7.68 -17.29
N LEU A 232 3.12 6.95 -17.63
CA LEU A 232 4.25 7.46 -18.39
C LEU A 232 3.83 7.90 -19.79
N THR A 233 2.98 7.16 -20.47
CA THR A 233 2.44 7.56 -21.77
C THR A 233 1.74 8.91 -21.66
N SER A 234 0.81 9.09 -20.70
CA SER A 234 0.12 10.36 -20.48
C SER A 234 1.09 11.51 -20.17
N ILE A 235 2.13 11.26 -19.36
CA ILE A 235 3.18 12.26 -19.05
C ILE A 235 3.95 12.68 -20.31
N PHE A 236 4.25 11.74 -21.20
CA PHE A 236 5.01 12.02 -22.43
C PHE A 236 4.17 12.66 -23.55
N THR A 237 2.87 12.39 -23.57
CA THR A 237 1.91 12.99 -24.54
C THR A 237 1.27 14.28 -24.00
N ASP A 238 1.68 14.74 -22.81
CA ASP A 238 1.11 15.89 -22.12
C ASP A 238 -0.41 15.75 -21.85
N ASP A 239 -0.89 14.49 -21.69
CA ASP A 239 -2.25 14.15 -21.32
C ASP A 239 -2.44 14.09 -19.78
N SER A 240 -3.69 14.01 -19.36
CA SER A 240 -4.05 13.94 -17.93
C SER A 240 -3.79 12.57 -17.34
N VAL A 241 -2.85 12.46 -16.38
CA VAL A 241 -2.63 11.25 -15.58
C VAL A 241 -3.85 10.95 -14.69
N SER A 242 -4.55 11.98 -14.21
CA SER A 242 -5.76 11.81 -13.35
C SER A 242 -6.92 11.13 -14.06
N ALA A 243 -7.00 11.23 -15.40
CA ALA A 243 -8.02 10.56 -16.19
C ALA A 243 -7.91 9.03 -16.13
N LEU A 244 -6.73 8.48 -15.85
CA LEU A 244 -6.48 7.04 -15.73
C LEU A 244 -7.19 6.42 -14.51
N PHE A 245 -7.54 7.23 -13.51
CA PHE A 245 -8.10 6.78 -12.24
C PHE A 245 -9.54 7.28 -12.02
N MET A 246 -10.27 7.66 -13.08
CA MET A 246 -11.67 8.13 -13.04
C MET A 246 -11.90 9.27 -12.02
N GLY A 247 -10.89 10.10 -11.76
CA GLY A 247 -10.96 11.17 -10.76
C GLY A 247 -10.83 10.69 -9.29
N GLU A 248 -10.59 9.42 -9.06
CA GLU A 248 -10.48 8.81 -7.72
C GLU A 248 -9.04 8.82 -7.15
N ASN A 249 -8.15 9.64 -7.65
CA ASN A 249 -6.82 9.87 -7.06
C ASN A 249 -6.87 10.44 -5.64
N VAL A 250 -7.92 10.16 -4.91
CA VAL A 250 -8.17 10.70 -3.57
C VAL A 250 -8.12 9.59 -2.55
N LEU A 251 -6.92 9.04 -2.35
CA LEU A 251 -6.67 8.24 -1.16
C LEU A 251 -6.08 9.08 -0.04
#